data_458e45e8c3bd0baa52630ffb143d052f
#
_entry.id   458e45e8c3bd0baa52630ffb143d052f
#
_cell.length_a   1.000
_cell.length_b   1.000
_cell.length_c   1.000
_cell.angle_alpha   90.00
_cell.angle_beta   90.00
_cell.angle_gamma   90.00
#
_symmetry.space_group_name_H-M   'P 1'
#
loop_
_entity.id
_entity.type
_entity.pdbx_description
1 polymer ?
#
loop_
_entity_poly.entity_id
_entity_poly.type
_entity_poly.pdbx_seq_one_letter_code
_entity_poly.pdbx_strand_id
1 'polypeptide(L)'
;MIYLDNAATTYVHPAVLEAMLPYLSDVCANPGAQHSAGRAARYAVDEAREDVAGVLGCKPGEVVFTSGGSEADNQALRTAAAWGQAHGRTRIVSSQIEHPAILNTLSELMIEGFSVTLLAPSAEGVVSVEDIAQAMGSDVCALSLMAVNNEVGTVQPFQEAARLAHEAGALFHTDAVQGAGHVAIDIEAMGIDMLSVSAHKFHGPKGVGLLACRGQAFGEPLAPVSLILGGGQERGRRAGTENVPGIVGLAAALKEANRDLPRYQEEVSALRDMLQRELSVIEGAYVLGEHAPRIAGTLGMCFEGVDRQALVAALDRKGVCAAGGSACESGATHPSPVLTAMGIAPELARGQLRMSLSIDTTAEDIALAAQTIKDTVAHLRNLA
;
A
#
# COMPACT_ATOMS: atom_id res chain seq x y z
N MET A 1 24.84 0.36 8.28
CA MET A 1 23.92 0.62 7.16
C MET A 1 22.61 1.08 7.77
N ILE A 2 22.14 2.25 7.36
CA ILE A 2 20.88 2.84 7.83
C ILE A 2 19.83 2.59 6.74
N TYR A 3 18.78 1.83 7.05
CA TYR A 3 17.74 1.48 6.09
C TYR A 3 16.51 2.38 6.25
N LEU A 4 16.34 3.32 5.32
CA LEU A 4 15.22 4.27 5.25
C LEU A 4 14.38 4.06 3.98
N ASP A 5 14.22 2.81 3.53
CA ASP A 5 13.39 2.46 2.36
C ASP A 5 12.32 1.40 2.68
N ASN A 6 11.74 1.48 3.89
CA ASN A 6 10.72 0.54 4.35
C ASN A 6 9.42 0.62 3.54
N ALA A 7 9.10 1.74 2.90
CA ALA A 7 7.97 1.86 1.98
C ALA A 7 8.16 1.05 0.69
N ALA A 8 9.40 0.72 0.28
CA ALA A 8 9.64 -0.19 -0.84
C ALA A 8 9.44 -1.64 -0.40
N THR A 9 10.07 -2.05 0.69
CA THR A 9 9.91 -3.37 1.33
C THR A 9 10.54 -3.35 2.71
N THR A 10 10.03 -4.18 3.61
CA THR A 10 10.62 -4.37 4.94
C THR A 10 11.35 -5.73 5.02
N TYR A 11 12.18 -5.92 6.04
CA TYR A 11 12.65 -7.24 6.43
C TYR A 11 11.52 -8.01 7.12
N VAL A 12 11.63 -9.32 7.17
CA VAL A 12 10.67 -10.17 7.91
C VAL A 12 11.00 -10.08 9.40
N HIS A 13 10.02 -9.69 10.23
CA HIS A 13 10.20 -9.60 11.66
C HIS A 13 10.58 -10.97 12.26
N PRO A 14 11.49 -11.04 13.27
CA PRO A 14 11.93 -12.32 13.85
C PRO A 14 10.78 -13.24 14.29
N ALA A 15 9.77 -12.71 14.99
CA ALA A 15 8.61 -13.48 15.41
C ALA A 15 7.78 -14.02 14.22
N VAL A 16 7.72 -13.27 13.12
CA VAL A 16 7.06 -13.70 11.87
C VAL A 16 7.84 -14.83 11.22
N LEU A 17 9.17 -14.70 11.16
CA LEU A 17 10.03 -15.77 10.64
C LEU A 17 9.87 -17.06 11.45
N GLU A 18 9.88 -16.96 12.78
CA GLU A 18 9.66 -18.09 13.69
C GLU A 18 8.30 -18.77 13.44
N ALA A 19 7.23 -18.00 13.24
CA ALA A 19 5.91 -18.53 12.91
C ALA A 19 5.88 -19.26 11.56
N MET A 20 6.70 -18.84 10.58
CA MET A 20 6.78 -19.44 9.26
C MET A 20 7.58 -20.75 9.21
N LEU A 21 8.62 -20.88 10.05
CA LEU A 21 9.60 -21.97 9.98
C LEU A 21 8.98 -23.37 9.95
N PRO A 22 7.98 -23.74 10.78
CA PRO A 22 7.38 -25.08 10.77
C PRO A 22 6.78 -25.45 9.41
N TYR A 23 6.26 -24.47 8.68
CA TYR A 23 5.59 -24.69 7.39
C TYR A 23 6.55 -24.69 6.19
N LEU A 24 7.82 -24.38 6.40
CA LEU A 24 8.87 -24.49 5.40
C LEU A 24 9.52 -25.87 5.41
N SER A 25 9.37 -26.69 6.49
CA SER A 25 10.01 -28.00 6.66
C SER A 25 9.05 -29.06 7.17
N ASP A 26 8.54 -28.93 8.38
CA ASP A 26 7.89 -30.02 9.11
C ASP A 26 6.44 -30.25 8.69
N VAL A 27 5.69 -29.17 8.42
CA VAL A 27 4.28 -29.17 7.96
C VAL A 27 4.23 -28.88 6.45
N CYS A 28 4.86 -29.74 5.66
CA CYS A 28 5.05 -29.53 4.22
C CYS A 28 3.89 -30.04 3.33
N ALA A 29 2.82 -30.56 3.91
CA ALA A 29 1.74 -31.19 3.15
C ALA A 29 0.82 -30.16 2.47
N ASN A 30 0.23 -30.59 1.34
CA ASN A 30 -0.77 -29.80 0.63
C ASN A 30 -2.04 -29.63 1.50
N PRO A 31 -2.53 -28.41 1.75
CA PRO A 31 -3.75 -28.16 2.55
C PRO A 31 -5.01 -28.82 1.99
N GLY A 32 -5.04 -29.16 0.70
CA GLY A 32 -6.15 -29.89 0.08
C GLY A 32 -6.16 -31.40 0.35
N ALA A 33 -5.08 -31.97 0.93
CA ALA A 33 -4.99 -33.40 1.20
C ALA A 33 -5.81 -33.83 2.41
N GLN A 34 -6.46 -35.01 2.33
CA GLN A 34 -7.38 -35.50 3.37
C GLN A 34 -6.68 -36.18 4.56
N HIS A 35 -5.38 -36.52 4.44
CA HIS A 35 -4.62 -37.12 5.55
C HIS A 35 -4.23 -36.09 6.63
N SER A 36 -3.77 -36.57 7.79
CA SER A 36 -3.51 -35.72 8.96
C SER A 36 -2.55 -34.56 8.70
N ALA A 37 -1.48 -34.77 7.92
CA ALA A 37 -0.53 -33.73 7.60
C ALA A 37 -1.16 -32.62 6.73
N GLY A 38 -2.02 -32.99 5.75
CA GLY A 38 -2.78 -32.00 4.96
C GLY A 38 -3.76 -31.20 5.79
N ARG A 39 -4.46 -31.89 6.73
CA ARG A 39 -5.34 -31.18 7.67
C ARG A 39 -4.59 -30.20 8.57
N ALA A 40 -3.36 -30.53 9.03
CA ALA A 40 -2.54 -29.61 9.81
C ALA A 40 -2.20 -28.33 9.03
N ALA A 41 -1.81 -28.48 7.76
CA ALA A 41 -1.55 -27.33 6.88
C ALA A 41 -2.83 -26.51 6.62
N ARG A 42 -3.98 -27.17 6.40
CA ARG A 42 -5.30 -26.51 6.28
C ARG A 42 -5.66 -25.71 7.52
N TYR A 43 -5.46 -26.29 8.69
CA TYR A 43 -5.74 -25.64 9.97
C TYR A 43 -4.94 -24.33 10.12
N ALA A 44 -3.66 -24.36 9.74
CA ALA A 44 -2.82 -23.16 9.78
C ALA A 44 -3.32 -22.04 8.84
N VAL A 45 -3.78 -22.41 7.63
CA VAL A 45 -4.37 -21.44 6.68
C VAL A 45 -5.69 -20.86 7.24
N ASP A 46 -6.53 -21.70 7.83
CA ASP A 46 -7.82 -21.27 8.36
C ASP A 46 -7.62 -20.38 9.62
N GLU A 47 -6.71 -20.71 10.53
CA GLU A 47 -6.31 -19.89 11.67
C GLU A 47 -5.76 -18.53 11.23
N ALA A 48 -4.81 -18.53 10.26
CA ALA A 48 -4.27 -17.31 9.70
C ALA A 48 -5.37 -16.40 9.07
N ARG A 49 -6.37 -17.01 8.45
CA ARG A 49 -7.52 -16.30 7.88
C ARG A 49 -8.41 -15.67 8.95
N GLU A 50 -8.64 -16.38 10.06
CA GLU A 50 -9.38 -15.86 11.21
C GLU A 50 -8.66 -14.69 11.86
N ASP A 51 -7.34 -14.81 12.05
CA ASP A 51 -6.49 -13.74 12.58
C ASP A 51 -6.54 -12.47 11.74
N VAL A 52 -6.35 -12.62 10.43
CA VAL A 52 -6.44 -11.51 9.46
C VAL A 52 -7.82 -10.85 9.51
N ALA A 53 -8.86 -11.65 9.48
CA ALA A 53 -10.24 -11.14 9.52
C ALA A 53 -10.54 -10.38 10.81
N GLY A 54 -10.04 -10.87 11.94
CA GLY A 54 -10.17 -10.20 13.24
C GLY A 54 -9.45 -8.86 13.30
N VAL A 55 -8.27 -8.75 12.69
CA VAL A 55 -7.53 -7.48 12.65
C VAL A 55 -8.18 -6.47 11.72
N LEU A 56 -8.68 -6.90 10.57
CA LEU A 56 -9.24 -6.01 9.54
C LEU A 56 -10.75 -5.70 9.75
N GLY A 57 -11.41 -6.29 10.75
CA GLY A 57 -12.84 -6.07 11.00
C GLY A 57 -13.71 -6.65 9.89
N CYS A 58 -13.42 -7.87 9.41
CA CYS A 58 -14.22 -8.55 8.39
C CYS A 58 -14.44 -10.03 8.75
N LYS A 59 -15.20 -10.76 7.91
CA LYS A 59 -15.43 -12.20 8.14
C LYS A 59 -14.32 -13.04 7.49
N PRO A 60 -13.92 -14.18 8.09
CA PRO A 60 -12.92 -15.07 7.48
C PRO A 60 -13.26 -15.51 6.05
N GLY A 61 -14.57 -15.62 5.74
CA GLY A 61 -15.05 -15.94 4.40
C GLY A 61 -14.84 -14.86 3.35
N GLU A 62 -14.53 -13.64 3.75
CA GLU A 62 -14.31 -12.47 2.91
C GLU A 62 -12.85 -12.27 2.53
N VAL A 63 -11.92 -12.97 3.18
CA VAL A 63 -10.49 -12.93 2.89
C VAL A 63 -10.14 -13.92 1.76
N VAL A 64 -9.39 -13.45 0.77
CA VAL A 64 -8.79 -14.24 -0.32
C VAL A 64 -7.28 -13.97 -0.33
N PHE A 65 -6.47 -14.99 -0.12
CA PHE A 65 -5.02 -14.86 -0.19
C PHE A 65 -4.54 -14.77 -1.63
N THR A 66 -3.64 -13.83 -1.89
CA THR A 66 -3.05 -13.53 -3.20
C THR A 66 -1.52 -13.58 -3.14
N SER A 67 -0.85 -13.34 -4.27
CA SER A 67 0.61 -13.23 -4.30
C SER A 67 1.15 -11.87 -3.85
N GLY A 68 0.28 -10.88 -3.63
CA GLY A 68 0.65 -9.53 -3.22
C GLY A 68 -0.42 -8.50 -3.56
N GLY A 69 -0.13 -7.23 -3.27
CA GLY A 69 -1.05 -6.11 -3.51
C GLY A 69 -1.48 -5.99 -4.96
N SER A 70 -0.56 -6.09 -5.91
CA SER A 70 -0.89 -5.95 -7.35
C SER A 70 -1.90 -6.99 -7.84
N GLU A 71 -1.81 -8.26 -7.39
CA GLU A 71 -2.84 -9.26 -7.70
C GLU A 71 -4.17 -8.89 -7.05
N ALA A 72 -4.15 -8.45 -5.79
CA ALA A 72 -5.35 -8.03 -5.06
C ALA A 72 -6.04 -6.83 -5.71
N ASP A 73 -5.29 -5.79 -6.11
CA ASP A 73 -5.80 -4.61 -6.80
C ASP A 73 -6.46 -4.96 -8.15
N ASN A 74 -5.77 -5.76 -8.95
CA ASN A 74 -6.32 -6.24 -10.22
C ASN A 74 -7.63 -7.02 -10.00
N GLN A 75 -7.64 -7.91 -8.99
CA GLN A 75 -8.82 -8.70 -8.67
C GLN A 75 -9.97 -7.83 -8.19
N ALA A 76 -9.71 -6.81 -7.36
CA ALA A 76 -10.71 -5.87 -6.88
C ALA A 76 -11.34 -5.08 -8.03
N LEU A 77 -10.53 -4.47 -8.89
CA LEU A 77 -11.03 -3.68 -10.03
C LEU A 77 -11.80 -4.53 -11.05
N ARG A 78 -11.32 -5.74 -11.34
CA ARG A 78 -12.05 -6.69 -12.21
C ARG A 78 -13.36 -7.14 -11.59
N THR A 79 -13.41 -7.30 -10.27
CA THR A 79 -14.64 -7.61 -9.53
C THR A 79 -15.62 -6.45 -9.61
N ALA A 80 -15.16 -5.22 -9.40
CA ALA A 80 -15.96 -4.01 -9.50
C ALA A 80 -16.51 -3.82 -10.93
N ALA A 81 -15.69 -4.07 -11.95
CA ALA A 81 -16.10 -4.00 -13.35
C ALA A 81 -17.19 -5.03 -13.69
N ALA A 82 -17.01 -6.28 -13.27
CA ALA A 82 -18.01 -7.33 -13.48
C ALA A 82 -19.33 -7.01 -12.78
N TRP A 83 -19.28 -6.53 -11.54
CA TRP A 83 -20.46 -6.07 -10.81
C TRP A 83 -21.13 -4.91 -11.54
N GLY A 84 -20.35 -3.92 -11.99
CA GLY A 84 -20.86 -2.76 -12.72
C GLY A 84 -21.58 -3.14 -14.01
N GLN A 85 -21.02 -4.04 -14.81
CA GLN A 85 -21.64 -4.54 -16.03
C GLN A 85 -23.01 -5.20 -15.75
N ALA A 86 -23.10 -5.99 -14.69
CA ALA A 86 -24.34 -6.64 -14.27
C ALA A 86 -25.44 -5.62 -13.88
N HIS A 87 -25.06 -4.41 -13.45
CA HIS A 87 -25.95 -3.34 -12.99
C HIS A 87 -26.09 -2.18 -14.00
N GLY A 88 -25.52 -2.30 -15.19
CA GLY A 88 -25.56 -1.25 -16.22
C GLY A 88 -24.74 0.00 -15.86
N ARG A 89 -23.73 -0.13 -15.02
CA ARG A 89 -22.83 0.93 -14.59
C ARG A 89 -21.43 0.66 -15.13
N THR A 90 -20.85 1.61 -15.85
CA THR A 90 -19.58 1.39 -16.57
C THR A 90 -18.53 2.46 -16.30
N ARG A 91 -18.73 3.33 -15.30
CA ARG A 91 -17.74 4.31 -14.94
C ARG A 91 -17.05 3.95 -13.62
N ILE A 92 -15.72 4.07 -13.59
CA ILE A 92 -14.89 3.91 -12.40
C ILE A 92 -14.25 5.26 -12.08
N VAL A 93 -14.33 5.67 -10.81
CA VAL A 93 -13.65 6.85 -10.29
C VAL A 93 -12.42 6.39 -9.52
N SER A 94 -11.29 7.06 -9.71
CA SER A 94 -10.03 6.78 -9.00
C SER A 94 -9.19 8.07 -8.89
N SER A 95 -7.94 7.97 -8.44
CA SER A 95 -7.05 9.11 -8.34
C SER A 95 -5.86 9.04 -9.28
N GLN A 96 -5.24 10.20 -9.58
CA GLN A 96 -4.02 10.28 -10.39
C GLN A 96 -2.77 9.79 -9.64
N ILE A 97 -2.87 9.59 -8.32
CA ILE A 97 -1.75 9.22 -7.46
C ILE A 97 -1.79 7.77 -7.00
N GLU A 98 -2.62 6.95 -7.66
CA GLU A 98 -2.69 5.52 -7.38
C GLU A 98 -1.42 4.77 -7.77
N HIS A 99 -1.24 3.60 -7.17
CA HIS A 99 -0.18 2.67 -7.59
C HIS A 99 -0.38 2.22 -9.05
N PRO A 100 0.70 1.95 -9.83
CA PRO A 100 0.60 1.46 -11.21
C PRO A 100 -0.29 0.21 -11.37
N ALA A 101 -0.44 -0.65 -10.36
CA ALA A 101 -1.35 -1.78 -10.39
C ALA A 101 -2.83 -1.36 -10.58
N ILE A 102 -3.22 -0.21 -10.02
CA ILE A 102 -4.55 0.38 -10.22
C ILE A 102 -4.61 1.07 -11.59
N LEU A 103 -3.69 2.02 -11.87
CA LEU A 103 -3.75 2.83 -13.08
C LEU A 103 -3.67 2.00 -14.37
N ASN A 104 -2.80 0.99 -14.40
CA ASN A 104 -2.68 0.11 -15.56
C ASN A 104 -3.92 -0.79 -15.72
N THR A 105 -4.48 -1.30 -14.63
CA THR A 105 -5.74 -2.07 -14.70
C THR A 105 -6.91 -1.22 -15.17
N LEU A 106 -6.99 0.04 -14.73
CA LEU A 106 -7.98 1.00 -15.22
C LEU A 106 -7.81 1.27 -16.72
N SER A 107 -6.56 1.39 -17.20
CA SER A 107 -6.26 1.56 -18.63
C SER A 107 -6.74 0.36 -19.46
N GLU A 108 -6.57 -0.86 -18.98
CA GLU A 108 -7.10 -2.05 -19.64
C GLU A 108 -8.64 -2.07 -19.65
N LEU A 109 -9.27 -1.71 -18.52
CA LEU A 109 -10.73 -1.61 -18.44
C LEU A 109 -11.30 -0.55 -19.39
N MET A 110 -10.57 0.55 -19.66
CA MET A 110 -10.98 1.52 -20.69
C MET A 110 -11.02 0.89 -22.09
N ILE A 111 -10.07 0.02 -22.42
CA ILE A 111 -10.06 -0.72 -23.69
C ILE A 111 -11.27 -1.66 -23.76
N GLU A 112 -11.71 -2.19 -22.62
CA GLU A 112 -12.89 -3.06 -22.49
C GLU A 112 -14.22 -2.30 -22.49
N GLY A 113 -14.20 -0.95 -22.60
CA GLY A 113 -15.40 -0.11 -22.74
C GLY A 113 -15.87 0.57 -21.44
N PHE A 114 -15.10 0.52 -20.37
CA PHE A 114 -15.36 1.34 -19.18
C PHE A 114 -14.90 2.77 -19.38
N SER A 115 -15.57 3.73 -18.75
CA SER A 115 -15.06 5.08 -18.62
C SER A 115 -14.37 5.25 -17.26
N VAL A 116 -13.28 6.02 -17.23
CA VAL A 116 -12.49 6.25 -16.02
C VAL A 116 -12.38 7.76 -15.77
N THR A 117 -12.63 8.16 -14.53
CA THR A 117 -12.40 9.51 -14.04
C THR A 117 -11.27 9.47 -13.02
N LEU A 118 -10.15 10.16 -13.30
CA LEU A 118 -9.01 10.26 -12.38
C LEU A 118 -9.03 11.64 -11.71
N LEU A 119 -9.22 11.64 -10.40
CA LEU A 119 -9.21 12.83 -9.55
C LEU A 119 -7.78 13.32 -9.33
N ALA A 120 -7.55 14.62 -9.49
CA ALA A 120 -6.27 15.23 -9.17
C ALA A 120 -6.15 15.43 -7.66
N PRO A 121 -4.96 15.18 -7.07
CA PRO A 121 -4.71 15.56 -5.69
C PRO A 121 -4.47 17.07 -5.57
N SER A 122 -4.54 17.60 -4.35
CA SER A 122 -4.01 18.92 -3.99
C SER A 122 -2.46 18.91 -4.05
N ALA A 123 -1.85 20.08 -3.88
CA ALA A 123 -0.39 20.20 -3.73
C ALA A 123 0.15 19.44 -2.50
N GLU A 124 -0.70 19.15 -1.53
CA GLU A 124 -0.38 18.33 -0.36
C GLU A 124 -0.51 16.81 -0.63
N GLY A 125 -0.88 16.39 -1.85
CA GLY A 125 -1.00 14.97 -2.21
C GLY A 125 -2.23 14.28 -1.63
N VAL A 126 -3.32 15.02 -1.43
CA VAL A 126 -4.60 14.50 -0.92
C VAL A 126 -5.71 14.87 -1.91
N VAL A 127 -6.55 13.89 -2.26
CA VAL A 127 -7.77 14.11 -3.06
C VAL A 127 -8.83 14.74 -2.18
N SER A 128 -9.50 15.80 -2.65
CA SER A 128 -10.53 16.48 -1.86
C SER A 128 -11.83 15.67 -1.79
N VAL A 129 -12.51 15.74 -0.66
CA VAL A 129 -13.82 15.11 -0.46
C VAL A 129 -14.86 15.71 -1.41
N GLU A 130 -14.73 17.01 -1.69
CA GLU A 130 -15.58 17.75 -2.62
C GLU A 130 -15.46 17.25 -4.05
N ASP A 131 -14.21 17.01 -4.53
CA ASP A 131 -13.98 16.46 -5.87
C ASP A 131 -14.49 15.02 -6.00
N ILE A 132 -14.34 14.22 -4.93
CA ILE A 132 -14.93 12.89 -4.87
C ILE A 132 -16.45 13.00 -5.02
N ALA A 133 -17.10 13.84 -4.20
CA ALA A 133 -18.55 13.98 -4.23
C ALA A 133 -19.08 14.44 -5.61
N GLN A 134 -18.37 15.38 -6.26
CA GLN A 134 -18.74 15.87 -7.61
C GLN A 134 -18.56 14.80 -8.70
N ALA A 135 -17.60 13.89 -8.53
CA ALA A 135 -17.36 12.82 -9.49
C ALA A 135 -18.36 11.65 -9.37
N MET A 136 -19.03 11.51 -8.22
CA MET A 136 -19.98 10.41 -8.03
C MET A 136 -21.28 10.64 -8.81
N GLY A 137 -21.84 9.56 -9.37
CA GLY A 137 -23.09 9.57 -10.14
C GLY A 137 -23.67 8.18 -10.29
N SER A 138 -24.90 8.10 -10.83
CA SER A 138 -25.61 6.83 -10.97
C SER A 138 -24.99 5.85 -11.99
N ASP A 139 -24.07 6.32 -12.81
CA ASP A 139 -23.30 5.52 -13.79
C ASP A 139 -22.00 4.95 -13.21
N VAL A 140 -21.60 5.39 -12.01
CA VAL A 140 -20.37 4.92 -11.34
C VAL A 140 -20.62 3.53 -10.75
N CYS A 141 -19.77 2.57 -11.14
CA CYS A 141 -19.80 1.22 -10.56
C CYS A 141 -18.86 1.10 -9.35
N ALA A 142 -17.75 1.82 -9.34
CA ALA A 142 -16.80 1.80 -8.22
C ALA A 142 -16.03 3.11 -8.08
N LEU A 143 -15.68 3.42 -6.84
CA LEU A 143 -14.62 4.35 -6.46
C LEU A 143 -13.45 3.53 -5.91
N SER A 144 -12.26 3.70 -6.49
CA SER A 144 -11.02 3.11 -6.00
C SER A 144 -10.09 4.23 -5.56
N LEU A 145 -9.79 4.31 -4.28
CA LEU A 145 -8.91 5.33 -3.70
C LEU A 145 -7.96 4.67 -2.71
N MET A 146 -6.65 4.81 -2.93
CA MET A 146 -5.64 4.28 -2.01
C MET A 146 -5.80 4.85 -0.60
N ALA A 147 -5.49 4.05 0.42
CA ALA A 147 -5.55 4.53 1.80
C ALA A 147 -4.41 5.50 2.12
N VAL A 148 -3.21 5.20 1.61
CA VAL A 148 -1.98 5.98 1.87
C VAL A 148 -1.13 6.02 0.62
N ASN A 149 -0.67 7.22 0.25
CA ASN A 149 0.24 7.35 -0.89
C ASN A 149 1.64 6.82 -0.56
N ASN A 150 2.18 5.99 -1.45
CA ASN A 150 3.44 5.27 -1.26
C ASN A 150 4.70 6.15 -1.44
N GLU A 151 4.59 7.35 -1.99
CA GLU A 151 5.72 8.25 -2.23
C GLU A 151 5.77 9.39 -1.21
N VAL A 152 4.63 9.95 -0.86
CA VAL A 152 4.50 11.12 0.03
C VAL A 152 4.13 10.70 1.45
N GLY A 153 3.42 9.57 1.59
CA GLY A 153 2.94 9.07 2.88
C GLY A 153 1.63 9.71 3.35
N THR A 154 0.98 10.51 2.51
CA THR A 154 -0.28 11.18 2.84
C THR A 154 -1.43 10.20 2.93
N VAL A 155 -2.24 10.35 3.98
CA VAL A 155 -3.45 9.56 4.21
C VAL A 155 -4.59 10.18 3.42
N GLN A 156 -5.26 9.37 2.60
CA GLN A 156 -6.39 9.81 1.80
C GLN A 156 -7.69 9.75 2.62
N PRO A 157 -8.74 10.51 2.26
CA PRO A 157 -10.02 10.50 2.97
C PRO A 157 -10.87 9.27 2.60
N PHE A 158 -10.28 8.06 2.75
CA PHE A 158 -10.87 6.81 2.23
C PHE A 158 -12.16 6.41 2.96
N GLN A 159 -12.34 6.81 4.23
CA GLN A 159 -13.60 6.57 4.95
C GLN A 159 -14.75 7.43 4.41
N GLU A 160 -14.50 8.73 4.17
CA GLU A 160 -15.49 9.61 3.53
C GLU A 160 -15.76 9.19 2.09
N ALA A 161 -14.72 8.73 1.39
CA ALA A 161 -14.83 8.20 0.04
C ALA A 161 -15.76 6.96 -0.01
N ALA A 162 -15.64 6.04 0.95
CA ALA A 162 -16.52 4.88 1.08
C ALA A 162 -17.99 5.31 1.26
N ARG A 163 -18.25 6.26 2.14
CA ARG A 163 -19.60 6.80 2.37
C ARG A 163 -20.19 7.41 1.10
N LEU A 164 -19.41 8.25 0.40
CA LEU A 164 -19.86 8.89 -0.85
C LEU A 164 -20.10 7.88 -1.98
N ALA A 165 -19.26 6.85 -2.09
CA ALA A 165 -19.47 5.77 -3.04
C ALA A 165 -20.80 5.05 -2.77
N HIS A 166 -21.07 4.70 -1.51
CA HIS A 166 -22.30 4.02 -1.13
C HIS A 166 -23.57 4.90 -1.32
N GLU A 167 -23.48 6.19 -1.07
CA GLU A 167 -24.59 7.14 -1.34
C GLU A 167 -24.94 7.21 -2.82
N ALA A 168 -23.96 7.02 -3.71
CA ALA A 168 -24.17 6.91 -5.16
C ALA A 168 -24.54 5.48 -5.63
N GLY A 169 -24.55 4.50 -4.72
CA GLY A 169 -24.77 3.09 -5.03
C GLY A 169 -23.61 2.47 -5.80
N ALA A 170 -22.37 2.94 -5.58
CA ALA A 170 -21.14 2.42 -6.16
C ALA A 170 -20.35 1.63 -5.11
N LEU A 171 -19.57 0.63 -5.54
CA LEU A 171 -18.65 -0.10 -4.68
C LEU A 171 -17.46 0.79 -4.28
N PHE A 172 -16.90 0.53 -3.11
CA PHE A 172 -15.68 1.19 -2.66
C PHE A 172 -14.53 0.18 -2.52
N HIS A 173 -13.43 0.45 -3.21
CA HIS A 173 -12.15 -0.25 -3.08
C HIS A 173 -11.08 0.67 -2.53
N THR A 174 -10.21 0.14 -1.66
CA THR A 174 -8.99 0.84 -1.23
C THR A 174 -7.75 -0.04 -1.38
N ASP A 175 -6.73 0.46 -2.08
CA ASP A 175 -5.38 -0.07 -1.96
C ASP A 175 -4.82 0.35 -0.58
N ALA A 176 -4.83 -0.60 0.36
CA ALA A 176 -4.30 -0.40 1.71
C ALA A 176 -2.89 -0.98 1.88
N VAL A 177 -2.16 -1.21 0.80
CA VAL A 177 -0.80 -1.79 0.84
C VAL A 177 0.14 -0.94 1.70
N GLN A 178 0.03 0.38 1.64
CA GLN A 178 0.78 1.29 2.52
C GLN A 178 0.01 1.67 3.79
N GLY A 179 -1.26 1.28 3.90
CA GLY A 179 -2.12 1.59 5.05
C GLY A 179 -2.12 0.52 6.12
N ALA A 180 -2.20 -0.76 5.71
CA ALA A 180 -2.25 -1.90 6.62
C ALA A 180 -1.01 -1.93 7.54
N GLY A 181 -1.25 -2.00 8.85
CA GLY A 181 -0.19 -1.93 9.86
C GLY A 181 0.34 -0.52 10.17
N HIS A 182 -0.12 0.53 9.45
CA HIS A 182 0.33 1.91 9.64
C HIS A 182 -0.79 2.87 10.02
N VAL A 183 -2.03 2.56 9.64
CA VAL A 183 -3.25 3.25 10.08
C VAL A 183 -4.27 2.23 10.58
N ALA A 184 -5.17 2.67 11.45
CA ALA A 184 -6.27 1.83 11.89
C ALA A 184 -7.25 1.59 10.73
N ILE A 185 -7.60 0.33 10.48
CA ILE A 185 -8.54 -0.07 9.43
C ILE A 185 -9.56 -1.03 10.05
N ASP A 186 -10.84 -0.74 9.85
CA ASP A 186 -11.95 -1.63 10.14
C ASP A 186 -12.90 -1.63 8.94
N ILE A 187 -12.89 -2.73 8.20
CA ILE A 187 -13.61 -2.87 6.93
C ILE A 187 -15.12 -2.67 7.11
N GLU A 188 -15.69 -3.25 8.18
CA GLU A 188 -17.13 -3.15 8.42
C GLU A 188 -17.52 -1.75 8.88
N ALA A 189 -16.81 -1.19 9.87
CA ALA A 189 -17.10 0.12 10.42
C ALA A 189 -16.87 1.27 9.43
N MET A 190 -15.90 1.12 8.53
CA MET A 190 -15.55 2.14 7.52
C MET A 190 -16.33 1.98 6.21
N GLY A 191 -17.12 0.90 6.04
CA GLY A 191 -17.90 0.67 4.83
C GLY A 191 -17.05 0.30 3.60
N ILE A 192 -15.90 -0.35 3.79
CA ILE A 192 -15.03 -0.76 2.70
C ILE A 192 -15.58 -2.04 2.08
N ASP A 193 -15.84 -2.08 0.77
CA ASP A 193 -16.31 -3.29 0.08
C ASP A 193 -15.15 -4.20 -0.31
N MET A 194 -14.03 -3.62 -0.75
CA MET A 194 -12.82 -4.34 -1.14
C MET A 194 -11.57 -3.62 -0.63
N LEU A 195 -10.60 -4.40 -0.13
CA LEU A 195 -9.35 -3.87 0.42
C LEU A 195 -8.18 -4.78 0.03
N SER A 196 -7.13 -4.17 -0.53
CA SER A 196 -5.89 -4.85 -0.95
C SER A 196 -4.77 -4.68 0.06
N VAL A 197 -4.04 -5.76 0.36
CA VAL A 197 -2.91 -5.77 1.32
C VAL A 197 -1.73 -6.55 0.76
N SER A 198 -0.50 -6.14 1.13
CA SER A 198 0.74 -6.87 0.82
C SER A 198 1.63 -6.99 2.04
N ALA A 199 1.95 -8.22 2.45
CA ALA A 199 2.61 -8.50 3.73
C ALA A 199 3.97 -7.83 3.91
N HIS A 200 4.75 -7.70 2.84
CA HIS A 200 6.11 -7.16 2.91
C HIS A 200 6.19 -5.65 3.20
N LYS A 201 5.08 -4.97 3.39
CA LYS A 201 5.05 -3.55 3.77
C LYS A 201 4.97 -3.34 5.29
N PHE A 202 4.63 -4.39 6.03
CA PHE A 202 4.53 -4.38 7.48
C PHE A 202 5.27 -5.56 8.13
N HIS A 203 6.51 -5.81 7.69
CA HIS A 203 7.42 -6.82 8.22
C HIS A 203 6.98 -8.28 8.02
N GLY A 204 6.10 -8.53 7.05
CA GLY A 204 5.73 -9.86 6.57
C GLY A 204 6.58 -10.32 5.39
N PRO A 205 6.38 -11.57 4.93
CA PRO A 205 7.11 -12.13 3.81
C PRO A 205 6.69 -11.51 2.48
N LYS A 206 7.63 -11.45 1.52
CA LYS A 206 7.37 -11.12 0.12
C LYS A 206 6.61 -12.26 -0.56
N GLY A 207 5.87 -11.96 -1.62
CA GLY A 207 5.17 -12.97 -2.43
C GLY A 207 3.87 -13.49 -1.81
N VAL A 208 3.28 -12.74 -0.88
CA VAL A 208 1.95 -12.97 -0.32
C VAL A 208 1.25 -11.65 -0.02
N GLY A 209 -0.03 -11.64 -0.27
CA GLY A 209 -0.96 -10.56 0.03
C GLY A 209 -2.37 -11.11 0.22
N LEU A 210 -3.33 -10.24 0.27
CA LEU A 210 -4.75 -10.61 0.31
C LEU A 210 -5.63 -9.56 -0.35
N LEU A 211 -6.79 -10.00 -0.81
CA LEU A 211 -7.97 -9.19 -1.06
C LEU A 211 -9.00 -9.54 0.00
N ALA A 212 -9.40 -8.57 0.82
CA ALA A 212 -10.64 -8.67 1.58
C ALA A 212 -11.78 -8.13 0.70
N CYS A 213 -12.84 -8.92 0.52
CA CYS A 213 -13.99 -8.55 -0.28
C CYS A 213 -15.25 -8.95 0.48
N ARG A 214 -16.09 -7.98 0.83
CA ARG A 214 -17.35 -8.21 1.53
C ARG A 214 -18.20 -9.22 0.77
N GLY A 215 -18.85 -10.10 1.52
CA GLY A 215 -19.71 -11.14 0.91
C GLY A 215 -20.99 -10.59 0.27
N GLN A 216 -21.31 -9.32 0.55
CA GLN A 216 -22.52 -8.64 0.05
C GLN A 216 -22.28 -7.14 -0.12
N ALA A 217 -22.86 -6.57 -1.16
CA ALA A 217 -22.98 -5.13 -1.37
C ALA A 217 -24.41 -4.80 -1.79
N PHE A 218 -24.99 -3.76 -1.22
CA PHE A 218 -26.37 -3.29 -1.52
C PHE A 218 -27.45 -4.39 -1.41
N GLY A 219 -27.27 -5.35 -0.48
CA GLY A 219 -28.19 -6.47 -0.27
C GLY A 219 -28.02 -7.64 -1.24
N GLU A 220 -27.07 -7.58 -2.15
CA GLU A 220 -26.79 -8.62 -3.14
C GLU A 220 -25.42 -9.29 -2.89
N PRO A 221 -25.23 -10.56 -3.30
CA PRO A 221 -23.94 -11.22 -3.17
C PRO A 221 -22.84 -10.51 -3.97
N LEU A 222 -21.70 -10.26 -3.32
CA LEU A 222 -20.49 -9.80 -3.97
C LEU A 222 -19.41 -10.88 -3.82
N ALA A 223 -18.87 -11.36 -4.92
CA ALA A 223 -17.83 -12.38 -4.95
C ALA A 223 -16.68 -11.96 -5.87
N PRO A 224 -15.42 -12.08 -5.41
CA PRO A 224 -14.27 -11.76 -6.23
C PRO A 224 -14.22 -12.60 -7.51
N VAL A 225 -13.98 -11.94 -8.64
CA VAL A 225 -13.68 -12.60 -9.91
C VAL A 225 -12.35 -13.33 -9.80
N SER A 226 -12.29 -14.60 -10.24
CA SER A 226 -11.03 -15.34 -10.23
C SER A 226 -10.15 -14.91 -11.41
N LEU A 227 -8.98 -14.36 -11.12
CA LEU A 227 -7.97 -14.02 -12.14
C LEU A 227 -7.10 -15.23 -12.48
N ILE A 228 -6.82 -16.10 -11.51
CA ILE A 228 -6.02 -17.30 -11.69
C ILE A 228 -6.95 -18.51 -11.65
N LEU A 229 -7.20 -19.08 -12.82
CA LEU A 229 -8.11 -20.22 -13.00
C LEU A 229 -7.37 -21.54 -12.73
N GLY A 230 -8.08 -22.53 -12.13
CA GLY A 230 -7.50 -23.84 -11.82
C GLY A 230 -8.34 -24.65 -10.84
N GLY A 231 -7.74 -25.13 -9.77
CA GLY A 231 -8.43 -25.90 -8.72
C GLY A 231 -9.33 -25.03 -7.83
N GLY A 232 -10.00 -25.68 -6.85
CA GLY A 232 -10.97 -25.04 -5.97
C GLY A 232 -10.39 -24.30 -4.75
N GLN A 233 -9.06 -23.98 -4.75
CA GLN A 233 -8.44 -23.23 -3.66
C GLN A 233 -9.11 -21.86 -3.49
N GLU A 234 -8.98 -21.28 -2.30
CA GLU A 234 -9.66 -20.03 -1.95
C GLU A 234 -11.14 -20.01 -2.34
N ARG A 235 -11.81 -21.17 -2.22
CA ARG A 235 -13.23 -21.35 -2.58
C ARG A 235 -13.53 -21.04 -4.05
N GLY A 236 -12.56 -21.33 -4.94
CA GLY A 236 -12.66 -21.07 -6.39
C GLY A 236 -12.37 -19.61 -6.78
N ARG A 237 -11.95 -18.76 -5.84
CA ARG A 237 -11.67 -17.35 -6.09
C ARG A 237 -10.23 -17.07 -6.49
N ARG A 238 -9.32 -17.99 -6.15
CA ARG A 238 -7.90 -17.93 -6.53
C ARG A 238 -7.30 -19.33 -6.52
N ALA A 239 -7.00 -19.88 -7.66
CA ALA A 239 -6.46 -21.22 -7.81
C ALA A 239 -4.96 -21.31 -7.52
N GLY A 240 -4.45 -22.53 -7.39
CA GLY A 240 -3.06 -22.83 -7.07
C GLY A 240 -2.89 -23.22 -5.59
N THR A 241 -1.92 -24.10 -5.33
CA THR A 241 -1.61 -24.56 -3.96
C THR A 241 -1.32 -23.36 -3.06
N GLU A 242 -1.96 -23.31 -1.90
CA GLU A 242 -1.82 -22.22 -0.95
C GLU A 242 -0.38 -22.12 -0.43
N ASN A 243 0.17 -20.91 -0.40
CA ASN A 243 1.47 -20.60 0.18
C ASN A 243 1.37 -20.57 1.72
N VAL A 244 1.28 -21.75 2.34
CA VAL A 244 1.05 -21.89 3.78
C VAL A 244 2.02 -21.05 4.61
N PRO A 245 3.36 -21.16 4.44
CA PRO A 245 4.28 -20.35 5.24
C PRO A 245 4.11 -18.85 5.00
N GLY A 246 3.85 -18.43 3.76
CA GLY A 246 3.60 -17.01 3.46
C GLY A 246 2.31 -16.50 4.09
N ILE A 247 1.24 -17.29 4.05
CA ILE A 247 -0.07 -16.95 4.65
C ILE A 247 0.03 -16.80 6.17
N VAL A 248 0.69 -17.76 6.83
CA VAL A 248 0.95 -17.69 8.28
C VAL A 248 1.81 -16.48 8.62
N GLY A 249 2.85 -16.23 7.82
CA GLY A 249 3.71 -15.06 8.01
C GLY A 249 2.97 -13.72 7.81
N LEU A 250 2.06 -13.64 6.84
CA LEU A 250 1.22 -12.46 6.64
C LEU A 250 0.34 -12.19 7.87
N ALA A 251 -0.35 -13.23 8.37
CA ALA A 251 -1.22 -13.10 9.52
C ALA A 251 -0.45 -12.68 10.78
N ALA A 252 0.68 -13.35 11.04
CA ALA A 252 1.56 -13.00 12.17
C ALA A 252 2.04 -11.54 12.07
N ALA A 253 2.51 -11.11 10.89
CA ALA A 253 2.98 -9.75 10.67
C ALA A 253 1.87 -8.71 10.87
N LEU A 254 0.67 -8.98 10.38
CA LEU A 254 -0.47 -8.06 10.52
C LEU A 254 -0.90 -7.91 11.98
N LYS A 255 -0.90 -9.00 12.74
CA LYS A 255 -1.19 -8.98 14.20
C LYS A 255 -0.16 -8.16 14.96
N GLU A 256 1.13 -8.39 14.69
CA GLU A 256 2.23 -7.64 15.31
C GLU A 256 2.12 -6.15 14.99
N ALA A 257 1.97 -5.80 13.70
CA ALA A 257 1.86 -4.42 13.28
C ALA A 257 0.64 -3.70 13.88
N ASN A 258 -0.51 -4.39 13.98
CA ASN A 258 -1.71 -3.84 14.61
C ASN A 258 -1.55 -3.65 16.13
N ARG A 259 -0.88 -4.59 16.80
CA ARG A 259 -0.56 -4.48 18.23
C ARG A 259 0.35 -3.29 18.51
N ASP A 260 1.36 -3.10 17.67
CA ASP A 260 2.39 -2.08 17.85
C ASP A 260 1.99 -0.72 17.20
N LEU A 261 0.82 -0.62 16.58
CA LEU A 261 0.36 0.58 15.88
C LEU A 261 0.38 1.86 16.74
N PRO A 262 -0.09 1.87 18.01
CA PRO A 262 0.00 3.08 18.84
C PRO A 262 1.45 3.52 19.08
N ARG A 263 2.33 2.58 19.35
CA ARG A 263 3.76 2.81 19.53
C ARG A 263 4.41 3.32 18.23
N TYR A 264 4.07 2.71 17.09
CA TYR A 264 4.54 3.15 15.78
C TYR A 264 4.11 4.59 15.49
N GLN A 265 2.86 4.93 15.78
CA GLN A 265 2.35 6.29 15.57
C GLN A 265 3.06 7.33 16.44
N GLU A 266 3.40 7.01 17.69
CA GLU A 266 4.05 7.93 18.62
C GLU A 266 5.57 8.02 18.36
N GLU A 267 6.28 6.89 18.44
CA GLU A 267 7.75 6.88 18.41
C GLU A 267 8.30 7.17 17.00
N VAL A 268 7.72 6.55 15.97
CA VAL A 268 8.24 6.71 14.61
C VAL A 268 7.87 8.08 14.03
N SER A 269 6.72 8.66 14.40
CA SER A 269 6.43 10.05 14.00
C SER A 269 7.39 11.05 14.60
N ALA A 270 7.79 10.86 15.87
CA ALA A 270 8.76 11.73 16.53
C ALA A 270 10.13 11.68 15.82
N LEU A 271 10.57 10.49 15.38
CA LEU A 271 11.80 10.29 14.60
C LEU A 271 11.70 10.91 13.20
N ARG A 272 10.57 10.73 12.51
CA ARG A 272 10.30 11.38 11.21
C ARG A 272 10.35 12.90 11.35
N ASP A 273 9.73 13.46 12.38
CA ASP A 273 9.69 14.90 12.61
C ASP A 273 11.08 15.45 13.01
N MET A 274 11.90 14.66 13.71
CA MET A 274 13.30 14.97 13.95
C MET A 274 14.06 15.06 12.63
N LEU A 275 13.93 14.04 11.75
CA LEU A 275 14.57 14.03 10.44
C LEU A 275 14.10 15.21 9.57
N GLN A 276 12.80 15.48 9.55
CA GLN A 276 12.24 16.63 8.83
C GLN A 276 12.86 17.95 9.30
N ARG A 277 12.90 18.22 10.62
CA ARG A 277 13.52 19.46 11.18
C ARG A 277 14.98 19.59 10.78
N GLU A 278 15.74 18.49 10.89
CA GLU A 278 17.16 18.48 10.52
C GLU A 278 17.42 18.77 9.04
N LEU A 279 16.54 18.30 8.15
CA LEU A 279 16.69 18.47 6.71
C LEU A 279 16.09 19.79 6.19
N SER A 280 15.08 20.33 6.87
CA SER A 280 14.44 21.59 6.47
C SER A 280 15.33 22.83 6.59
N VAL A 281 16.49 22.73 7.26
CA VAL A 281 17.50 23.81 7.30
C VAL A 281 18.30 23.93 6.00
N ILE A 282 18.21 22.94 5.12
CA ILE A 282 18.87 22.96 3.81
C ILE A 282 18.13 23.98 2.93
N GLU A 283 18.82 24.98 2.43
CA GLU A 283 18.24 25.96 1.50
C GLU A 283 17.66 25.24 0.27
N GLY A 284 16.45 25.62 -0.16
CA GLY A 284 15.74 24.95 -1.27
C GLY A 284 15.30 23.53 -0.98
N ALA A 285 15.21 23.13 0.29
CA ALA A 285 14.51 21.91 0.70
C ALA A 285 13.02 22.16 0.77
N TYR A 286 12.23 21.21 0.24
CA TYR A 286 10.75 21.26 0.24
C TYR A 286 10.20 19.95 0.79
N VAL A 287 9.32 20.03 1.79
CA VAL A 287 8.64 18.87 2.38
C VAL A 287 7.36 18.59 1.61
N LEU A 288 7.19 17.36 1.15
CA LEU A 288 6.00 16.91 0.43
C LEU A 288 4.89 16.55 1.43
N GLY A 289 3.69 17.08 1.24
CA GLY A 289 2.54 16.78 2.09
C GLY A 289 2.71 17.27 3.53
N GLU A 290 3.40 18.39 3.75
CA GLU A 290 3.76 18.88 5.09
C GLU A 290 2.55 19.13 5.98
N HIS A 291 1.47 19.65 5.40
CA HIS A 291 0.25 20.05 6.12
C HIS A 291 -0.87 19.03 6.02
N ALA A 292 -0.65 17.92 5.30
CA ALA A 292 -1.63 16.84 5.18
C ALA A 292 -1.48 15.80 6.31
N PRO A 293 -2.53 15.03 6.61
CA PRO A 293 -2.39 13.82 7.39
C PRO A 293 -1.41 12.86 6.73
N ARG A 294 -0.40 12.39 7.48
CA ARG A 294 0.63 11.45 6.99
C ARG A 294 0.80 10.28 7.93
N ILE A 295 1.16 9.12 7.40
CA ILE A 295 1.60 8.00 8.24
C ILE A 295 2.91 8.36 8.97
N ALA A 296 3.14 7.74 10.11
CA ALA A 296 4.26 8.06 10.98
C ALA A 296 5.63 7.89 10.30
N GLY A 297 5.81 6.85 9.50
CA GLY A 297 7.12 6.44 9.01
C GLY A 297 7.57 7.06 7.69
N THR A 298 6.76 7.81 6.96
CA THR A 298 7.17 8.29 5.63
C THR A 298 7.43 9.79 5.62
N LEU A 299 8.61 10.18 5.11
CA LEU A 299 9.01 11.55 4.82
C LEU A 299 9.44 11.66 3.36
N GLY A 300 8.64 12.36 2.55
CA GLY A 300 9.00 12.76 1.20
C GLY A 300 9.55 14.19 1.22
N MET A 301 10.70 14.40 0.57
CA MET A 301 11.29 15.74 0.40
C MET A 301 11.82 15.93 -1.01
N CYS A 302 11.91 17.16 -1.46
CA CYS A 302 12.65 17.54 -2.66
C CYS A 302 13.78 18.53 -2.30
N PHE A 303 14.92 18.38 -2.98
CA PHE A 303 16.07 19.27 -2.82
C PHE A 303 16.39 19.97 -4.14
N GLU A 304 16.21 21.28 -4.21
CA GLU A 304 16.50 22.07 -5.40
C GLU A 304 17.97 21.93 -5.83
N GLY A 305 18.22 21.86 -7.15
CA GLY A 305 19.57 21.77 -7.70
C GLY A 305 20.27 20.42 -7.52
N VAL A 306 19.51 19.36 -7.17
CA VAL A 306 20.05 18.00 -6.99
C VAL A 306 19.30 17.01 -7.89
N ASP A 307 20.04 16.08 -8.49
CA ASP A 307 19.43 14.95 -9.21
C ASP A 307 19.21 13.77 -8.25
N ARG A 308 17.98 13.21 -8.23
CA ARG A 308 17.58 12.13 -7.32
C ARG A 308 18.43 10.85 -7.47
N GLN A 309 18.83 10.50 -8.71
CA GLN A 309 19.61 9.28 -8.94
C GLN A 309 21.03 9.46 -8.40
N ALA A 310 21.63 10.63 -8.64
CA ALA A 310 22.92 10.99 -8.08
C ALA A 310 22.87 11.01 -6.53
N LEU A 311 21.80 11.57 -5.97
CA LEU A 311 21.61 11.65 -4.52
C LEU A 311 21.50 10.24 -3.89
N VAL A 312 20.60 9.39 -4.38
CA VAL A 312 20.42 8.03 -3.88
C VAL A 312 21.70 7.21 -4.01
N ALA A 313 22.39 7.27 -5.16
CA ALA A 313 23.65 6.56 -5.37
C ALA A 313 24.78 7.06 -4.46
N ALA A 314 24.81 8.36 -4.13
CA ALA A 314 25.81 8.93 -3.24
C ALA A 314 25.52 8.56 -1.77
N LEU A 315 24.25 8.51 -1.36
CA LEU A 315 23.81 8.09 -0.04
C LEU A 315 24.08 6.60 0.20
N ASP A 316 23.80 5.74 -0.78
CA ASP A 316 24.08 4.30 -0.70
C ASP A 316 25.56 4.02 -0.44
N ARG A 317 26.47 4.69 -1.18
CA ARG A 317 27.93 4.59 -0.94
C ARG A 317 28.35 5.03 0.46
N LYS A 318 27.54 5.85 1.13
CA LYS A 318 27.77 6.28 2.52
C LYS A 318 26.99 5.46 3.56
N GLY A 319 26.31 4.40 3.11
CA GLY A 319 25.59 3.46 3.96
C GLY A 319 24.19 3.92 4.39
N VAL A 320 23.57 4.86 3.66
CA VAL A 320 22.17 5.28 3.86
C VAL A 320 21.35 4.83 2.65
N CYS A 321 20.39 3.93 2.89
CA CYS A 321 19.45 3.43 1.87
C CYS A 321 18.15 4.25 1.92
N ALA A 322 17.84 4.97 0.84
CA ALA A 322 16.60 5.73 0.64
C ALA A 322 16.18 5.66 -0.83
N ALA A 323 15.00 6.11 -1.20
CA ALA A 323 14.48 6.01 -2.56
C ALA A 323 14.22 7.40 -3.19
N GLY A 324 14.41 7.49 -4.50
CA GLY A 324 14.08 8.69 -5.28
C GLY A 324 12.61 8.70 -5.77
N GLY A 325 11.66 8.24 -4.94
CA GLY A 325 10.25 8.05 -5.31
C GLY A 325 9.84 6.59 -5.28
N SER A 326 8.96 6.14 -6.20
CA SER A 326 8.54 4.74 -6.28
C SER A 326 9.70 3.83 -6.70
N ALA A 327 9.89 2.71 -6.00
CA ALA A 327 10.90 1.71 -6.36
C ALA A 327 10.66 1.09 -7.74
N CYS A 328 9.41 1.02 -8.19
CA CYS A 328 9.03 0.51 -9.52
C CYS A 328 9.48 1.43 -10.68
N GLU A 329 9.81 2.67 -10.38
CA GLU A 329 10.26 3.70 -11.36
C GLU A 329 11.75 4.04 -11.22
N SER A 330 12.53 3.23 -10.50
CA SER A 330 13.94 3.50 -10.18
C SER A 330 14.88 3.70 -11.39
N GLY A 331 14.43 3.41 -12.62
CA GLY A 331 15.15 3.68 -13.87
C GLY A 331 14.61 4.85 -14.71
N ALA A 332 13.51 5.49 -14.28
CA ALA A 332 12.87 6.54 -15.07
C ALA A 332 13.61 7.88 -14.96
N THR A 333 13.88 8.48 -16.12
CA THR A 333 14.47 9.83 -16.23
C THR A 333 13.44 10.95 -16.03
N HIS A 334 12.14 10.61 -16.00
CA HIS A 334 11.04 11.56 -15.86
C HIS A 334 10.67 11.77 -14.38
N PRO A 335 10.14 12.96 -14.01
CA PRO A 335 9.59 13.20 -12.69
C PRO A 335 8.53 12.15 -12.31
N SER A 336 8.36 11.93 -11.01
CA SER A 336 7.29 11.05 -10.50
C SER A 336 5.92 11.51 -11.00
N PRO A 337 5.06 10.59 -11.52
CA PRO A 337 3.67 10.91 -11.84
C PRO A 337 2.89 11.50 -10.66
N VAL A 338 3.18 11.02 -9.43
CA VAL A 338 2.57 11.54 -8.19
C VAL A 338 2.92 13.01 -8.00
N LEU A 339 4.21 13.38 -8.07
CA LEU A 339 4.64 14.77 -7.92
C LEU A 339 4.13 15.66 -9.05
N THR A 340 4.04 15.12 -10.26
CA THR A 340 3.46 15.81 -11.41
C THR A 340 1.97 16.09 -11.18
N ALA A 341 1.22 15.12 -10.69
CA ALA A 341 -0.19 15.27 -10.34
C ALA A 341 -0.42 16.28 -9.20
N MET A 342 0.52 16.35 -8.25
CA MET A 342 0.52 17.35 -7.16
C MET A 342 0.88 18.77 -7.65
N GLY A 343 1.28 18.94 -8.92
CA GLY A 343 1.70 20.25 -9.46
C GLY A 343 3.09 20.71 -8.99
N ILE A 344 3.92 19.79 -8.47
CA ILE A 344 5.31 20.11 -8.10
C ILE A 344 6.11 20.41 -9.36
N ALA A 345 6.82 21.55 -9.36
CA ALA A 345 7.64 21.97 -10.50
C ALA A 345 8.67 20.89 -10.89
N PRO A 346 8.84 20.57 -12.17
CA PRO A 346 9.73 19.50 -12.63
C PRO A 346 11.16 19.62 -12.13
N GLU A 347 11.66 20.85 -12.02
CA GLU A 347 13.01 21.16 -11.53
C GLU A 347 13.17 20.74 -10.06
N LEU A 348 12.16 20.99 -9.24
CA LEU A 348 12.13 20.60 -7.82
C LEU A 348 11.90 19.08 -7.67
N ALA A 349 10.99 18.50 -8.47
CA ALA A 349 10.69 17.08 -8.47
C ALA A 349 11.89 16.19 -8.83
N ARG A 350 12.87 16.71 -9.60
CA ARG A 350 14.13 16.01 -9.88
C ARG A 350 14.94 15.70 -8.65
N GLY A 351 14.82 16.50 -7.61
CA GLY A 351 15.52 16.32 -6.32
C GLY A 351 14.76 15.51 -5.29
N GLN A 352 13.76 14.73 -5.68
CA GLN A 352 12.94 13.92 -4.79
C GLN A 352 13.77 12.88 -4.02
N LEU A 353 13.54 12.81 -2.72
CA LEU A 353 14.03 11.76 -1.83
C LEU A 353 12.89 11.32 -0.92
N ARG A 354 12.56 10.03 -0.94
CA ARG A 354 11.65 9.41 0.02
C ARG A 354 12.47 8.65 1.06
N MET A 355 12.23 8.96 2.31
CA MET A 355 12.80 8.29 3.47
C MET A 355 11.66 7.63 4.24
N SER A 356 11.75 6.34 4.47
CA SER A 356 10.70 5.60 5.19
C SER A 356 11.31 4.78 6.34
N LEU A 357 10.89 5.15 7.54
CA LEU A 357 11.31 4.64 8.82
C LEU A 357 10.51 3.39 9.20
N SER A 358 11.04 2.60 10.10
CA SER A 358 10.33 1.49 10.76
C SER A 358 10.36 1.63 12.27
N ILE A 359 9.69 0.71 12.96
CA ILE A 359 9.68 0.63 14.42
C ILE A 359 11.08 0.40 15.04
N ASP A 360 12.04 -0.09 14.24
CA ASP A 360 13.41 -0.36 14.69
C ASP A 360 14.39 0.77 14.34
N THR A 361 13.92 1.82 13.66
CA THR A 361 14.76 2.99 13.37
C THR A 361 15.09 3.71 14.69
N THR A 362 16.37 4.05 14.90
CA THR A 362 16.83 4.71 16.13
C THR A 362 17.07 6.20 15.93
N ALA A 363 17.13 6.97 17.03
CA ALA A 363 17.48 8.39 16.98
C ALA A 363 18.92 8.61 16.49
N GLU A 364 19.83 7.67 16.78
CA GLU A 364 21.19 7.70 16.26
C GLU A 364 21.22 7.51 14.74
N ASP A 365 20.42 6.58 14.21
CA ASP A 365 20.27 6.40 12.75
C ASP A 365 19.77 7.69 12.09
N ILE A 366 18.79 8.35 12.68
CA ILE A 366 18.23 9.62 12.17
C ILE A 366 19.26 10.73 12.18
N ALA A 367 20.01 10.91 13.28
CA ALA A 367 21.03 11.94 13.37
C ALA A 367 22.13 11.74 12.33
N LEU A 368 22.61 10.50 12.17
CA LEU A 368 23.64 10.16 11.18
C LEU A 368 23.14 10.29 9.75
N ALA A 369 21.91 9.83 9.48
CA ALA A 369 21.29 9.96 8.15
C ALA A 369 21.11 11.44 7.78
N ALA A 370 20.58 12.26 8.69
CA ALA A 370 20.40 13.69 8.46
C ALA A 370 21.71 14.39 8.11
N GLN A 371 22.79 14.15 8.88
CA GLN A 371 24.10 14.71 8.58
C GLN A 371 24.63 14.23 7.22
N THR A 372 24.49 12.92 6.93
CA THR A 372 24.94 12.34 5.67
C THR A 372 24.19 12.94 4.46
N ILE A 373 22.89 13.19 4.60
CA ILE A 373 22.07 13.81 3.54
C ILE A 373 22.48 15.27 3.34
N LYS A 374 22.66 16.07 4.42
CA LYS A 374 23.12 17.45 4.34
C LYS A 374 24.44 17.56 3.57
N ASP A 375 25.44 16.76 3.96
CA ASP A 375 26.76 16.77 3.33
C ASP A 375 26.70 16.32 1.87
N THR A 376 25.80 15.38 1.55
CA THR A 376 25.66 14.86 0.20
C THR A 376 24.98 15.88 -0.72
N VAL A 377 23.91 16.52 -0.26
CA VAL A 377 23.23 17.61 -1.01
C VAL A 377 24.18 18.76 -1.28
N ALA A 378 24.91 19.21 -0.27
CA ALA A 378 25.92 20.28 -0.43
C ALA A 378 27.02 19.89 -1.44
N HIS A 379 27.51 18.65 -1.36
CA HIS A 379 28.54 18.16 -2.29
C HIS A 379 28.02 18.11 -3.74
N LEU A 380 26.84 17.57 -3.97
CA LEU A 380 26.27 17.44 -5.34
C LEU A 380 26.00 18.81 -5.96
N ARG A 381 25.54 19.80 -5.18
CA ARG A 381 25.36 21.18 -5.67
C ARG A 381 26.66 21.86 -6.07
N ASN A 382 27.76 21.53 -5.43
CA ASN A 382 29.08 22.06 -5.78
C ASN A 382 29.66 21.43 -7.06
N LEU A 383 29.08 20.33 -7.55
CA LEU A 383 29.49 19.64 -8.77
C LEU A 383 28.65 20.04 -9.98
N ALA A 384 27.48 20.64 -9.77
CA ALA A 384 26.53 21.09 -10.81
C ALA A 384 26.88 22.52 -11.26
#